data_79dd065c2d7ac01cb7ee83e9ba50ec4d
#
_entry.id   79dd065c2d7ac01cb7ee83e9ba50ec4d
#
_cell.length_a   1.000
_cell.length_b   1.000
_cell.length_c   1.000
_cell.angle_alpha   90.00
_cell.angle_beta   90.00
_cell.angle_gamma   90.00
#
_symmetry.space_group_name_H-M   'P 1'
#
loop_
_entity.id
_entity.type
_entity.pdbx_description
1 polymer ?
#
loop_
_entity_poly.entity_id
_entity_poly.type
_entity_poly.pdbx_seq_one_letter_code
_entity_poly.pdbx_strand_id
1 'polypeptide(L)'
;TMLAKALSGIMPDLTSQEALDATKIHSIAGILSHGQHLITQRPFRSPHHTISYAGLIGGGTTPRPGEVSLAHNGILFLDELPEFSRQALEVLRQPLEDGYVTISRARSTLTFPTQFLFIAAMNPCPCGFQGHPHKRCTDTEMQIQRYRGKISGPLLDRIDMHLEVPALQYRDFSKEDNDIEPSAKVQQRVMGARRIQYQRYNAEETNA
;
A
#
# COMPACT_ATOMS: atom_id res chain seq x y z
N THR A 1 10.42 -2.76 -3.74
CA THR A 1 10.34 -1.34 -3.31
C THR A 1 10.31 -0.37 -4.49
N MET A 2 11.23 -0.51 -5.47
CA MET A 2 11.38 0.45 -6.60
C MET A 2 10.12 0.51 -7.47
N LEU A 3 9.55 -0.64 -7.86
CA LEU A 3 8.29 -0.72 -8.62
C LEU A 3 7.12 -0.08 -7.89
N ALA A 4 6.99 -0.32 -6.58
CA ALA A 4 5.92 0.28 -5.77
C ALA A 4 6.00 1.81 -5.75
N LYS A 5 7.22 2.39 -5.67
CA LYS A 5 7.41 3.85 -5.77
C LYS A 5 7.07 4.38 -7.17
N ALA A 6 7.39 3.63 -8.22
CA ALA A 6 7.06 4.04 -9.59
C ALA A 6 5.55 4.10 -9.84
N LEU A 7 4.75 3.26 -9.15
CA LEU A 7 3.30 3.29 -9.26
C LEU A 7 2.69 4.62 -8.84
N SER A 8 3.28 5.34 -7.87
CA SER A 8 2.79 6.67 -7.49
C SER A 8 2.83 7.68 -8.65
N GLY A 9 3.78 7.54 -9.57
CA GLY A 9 3.94 8.40 -10.73
C GLY A 9 2.95 8.15 -11.88
N ILE A 10 2.18 7.06 -11.82
CA ILE A 10 1.17 6.73 -12.83
C ILE A 10 -0.26 6.81 -12.30
N MET A 11 -0.44 7.08 -11.01
CA MET A 11 -1.77 7.32 -10.45
C MET A 11 -2.37 8.62 -10.97
N PRO A 12 -3.71 8.71 -11.09
CA PRO A 12 -4.40 9.97 -11.37
C PRO A 12 -4.06 11.04 -10.33
N ASP A 13 -4.02 12.30 -10.74
CA ASP A 13 -3.85 13.41 -9.80
C ASP A 13 -4.97 13.44 -8.75
N LEU A 14 -4.68 14.05 -7.59
CA LEU A 14 -5.70 14.27 -6.57
C LEU A 14 -6.76 15.25 -7.07
N THR A 15 -8.03 14.93 -6.85
CA THR A 15 -9.09 15.94 -6.94
C THR A 15 -8.96 16.95 -5.80
N SER A 16 -9.61 18.11 -5.91
CA SER A 16 -9.58 19.12 -4.84
C SER A 16 -10.09 18.56 -3.51
N GLN A 17 -11.13 17.70 -3.54
CA GLN A 17 -11.69 17.08 -2.34
C GLN A 17 -10.70 16.07 -1.73
N GLU A 18 -10.11 15.18 -2.54
CA GLU A 18 -9.10 14.22 -2.09
C GLU A 18 -7.89 14.94 -1.46
N ALA A 19 -7.44 16.05 -2.07
CA ALA A 19 -6.35 16.87 -1.56
C ALA A 19 -6.67 17.49 -0.18
N LEU A 20 -7.89 18.01 -0.01
CA LEU A 20 -8.37 18.56 1.25
C LEU A 20 -8.44 17.49 2.34
N ASP A 21 -8.96 16.30 2.04
CA ASP A 21 -9.14 15.23 3.01
C ASP A 21 -7.78 14.66 3.45
N ALA A 22 -6.85 14.41 2.51
CA ALA A 22 -5.49 14.05 2.85
C ALA A 22 -4.81 15.12 3.72
N THR A 23 -4.99 16.40 3.39
CA THR A 23 -4.40 17.52 4.15
C THR A 23 -4.94 17.58 5.58
N LYS A 24 -6.25 17.40 5.79
CA LYS A 24 -6.86 17.36 7.13
C LYS A 24 -6.23 16.26 7.99
N ILE A 25 -6.08 15.04 7.46
CA ILE A 25 -5.49 13.91 8.19
C ILE A 25 -4.04 14.21 8.56
N HIS A 26 -3.24 14.70 7.62
CA HIS A 26 -1.83 15.03 7.86
C HIS A 26 -1.66 16.21 8.82
N SER A 27 -2.59 17.18 8.81
CA SER A 27 -2.64 18.28 9.77
C SER A 27 -2.91 17.80 11.19
N ILE A 28 -3.92 16.91 11.36
CA ILE A 28 -4.25 16.29 12.66
C ILE A 28 -3.05 15.46 13.18
N ALA A 29 -2.32 14.79 12.30
CA ALA A 29 -1.11 14.05 12.65
C ALA A 29 0.06 14.98 13.04
N GLY A 30 0.02 16.26 12.65
CA GLY A 30 1.09 17.23 12.89
C GLY A 30 2.33 17.00 12.00
N ILE A 31 2.16 16.44 10.81
CA ILE A 31 3.25 16.09 9.88
C ILE A 31 3.29 16.93 8.60
N LEU A 32 2.40 17.92 8.47
CA LEU A 32 2.52 18.87 7.37
C LEU A 32 3.82 19.66 7.48
N SER A 33 4.58 19.74 6.39
CA SER A 33 5.80 20.53 6.33
C SER A 33 5.50 22.01 6.54
N HIS A 34 6.45 22.74 7.14
CA HIS A 34 6.29 24.17 7.39
C HIS A 34 6.06 24.90 6.05
N GLY A 35 4.98 25.69 5.96
CA GLY A 35 4.58 26.37 4.72
C GLY A 35 3.80 25.52 3.72
N GLN A 36 3.57 24.23 3.98
CA GLN A 36 2.71 23.38 3.16
C GLN A 36 1.25 23.54 3.61
N HIS A 37 0.43 24.18 2.79
CA HIS A 37 -0.99 24.41 3.09
C HIS A 37 -1.92 23.35 2.51
N LEU A 38 -1.48 22.64 1.49
CA LEU A 38 -2.26 21.62 0.79
C LEU A 38 -1.35 20.48 0.32
N ILE A 39 -1.82 19.24 0.45
CA ILE A 39 -1.20 18.07 -0.17
C ILE A 39 -1.67 18.00 -1.62
N THR A 40 -0.74 18.13 -2.56
CA THR A 40 -1.01 18.10 -4.01
C THR A 40 -0.61 16.81 -4.69
N GLN A 41 0.17 15.97 -4.01
CA GLN A 41 0.58 14.65 -4.50
C GLN A 41 -0.02 13.56 -3.64
N ARG A 42 -0.37 12.42 -4.26
CA ARG A 42 -0.89 11.28 -3.51
C ARG A 42 0.10 10.80 -2.46
N PRO A 43 -0.32 10.66 -1.19
CA PRO A 43 0.55 10.16 -0.14
C PRO A 43 1.10 8.77 -0.48
N PHE A 44 2.40 8.56 -0.25
CA PHE A 44 3.04 7.26 -0.32
C PHE A 44 3.59 6.91 1.05
N ARG A 45 2.97 5.93 1.72
CA ARG A 45 3.36 5.49 3.06
C ARG A 45 3.98 4.10 2.98
N SER A 46 5.17 3.96 3.55
CA SER A 46 5.92 2.71 3.57
C SER A 46 6.52 2.48 4.94
N PRO A 47 5.71 2.09 5.93
CA PRO A 47 6.21 1.82 7.27
C PRO A 47 7.13 0.59 7.25
N HIS A 48 8.12 0.61 8.14
CA HIS A 48 9.00 -0.54 8.36
C HIS A 48 8.24 -1.66 9.07
N HIS A 49 8.59 -2.93 8.83
CA HIS A 49 7.90 -4.09 9.41
C HIS A 49 7.93 -4.15 10.95
N THR A 50 8.82 -3.40 11.61
CA THR A 50 8.88 -3.26 13.07
C THR A 50 7.84 -2.28 13.63
N ILE A 51 7.01 -1.68 12.79
CA ILE A 51 5.96 -0.75 13.24
C ILE A 51 5.02 -1.43 14.23
N SER A 52 4.64 -0.70 15.27
CA SER A 52 3.63 -1.18 16.23
C SER A 52 2.22 -1.13 15.64
N TYR A 53 1.30 -1.90 16.20
CA TYR A 53 -0.13 -1.79 15.93
C TYR A 53 -0.63 -0.34 15.96
N ALA A 54 -0.27 0.39 17.04
CA ALA A 54 -0.68 1.78 17.20
C ALA A 54 -0.04 2.73 16.17
N GLY A 55 1.17 2.43 15.70
CA GLY A 55 1.78 3.18 14.61
C GLY A 55 1.06 2.96 13.28
N LEU A 56 0.61 1.73 13.02
CA LEU A 56 -0.06 1.38 11.77
C LEU A 56 -1.50 1.93 11.72
N ILE A 57 -2.30 1.67 12.74
CA ILE A 57 -3.73 2.05 12.80
C ILE A 57 -3.92 3.45 13.37
N GLY A 58 -3.10 3.82 14.30
CA GLY A 58 -3.25 5.02 15.09
C GLY A 58 -3.56 4.71 16.55
N GLY A 59 -3.51 5.73 17.39
CA GLY A 59 -3.72 5.56 18.82
C GLY A 59 -3.11 6.68 19.66
N GLY A 60 -2.69 6.33 20.87
CA GLY A 60 -2.18 7.28 21.86
C GLY A 60 -3.22 7.67 22.88
N THR A 61 -2.83 8.46 23.89
CA THR A 61 -3.74 9.05 24.90
C THR A 61 -4.70 10.03 24.26
N THR A 62 -4.21 10.82 23.30
CA THR A 62 -5.00 11.61 22.35
C THR A 62 -5.00 10.82 21.04
N PRO A 63 -6.15 10.37 20.52
CA PRO A 63 -6.21 9.60 19.27
C PRO A 63 -5.57 10.37 18.11
N ARG A 64 -4.57 9.75 17.48
CA ARG A 64 -3.91 10.27 16.28
C ARG A 64 -4.00 9.26 15.16
N PRO A 65 -4.09 9.71 13.89
CA PRO A 65 -4.11 8.82 12.75
C PRO A 65 -2.78 8.07 12.62
N GLY A 66 -2.84 6.79 12.24
CA GLY A 66 -1.69 5.96 11.90
C GLY A 66 -1.40 5.94 10.40
N GLU A 67 -0.46 5.09 9.99
CA GLU A 67 0.01 5.00 8.60
C GLU A 67 -1.11 4.66 7.61
N VAL A 68 -2.11 3.85 8.00
CA VAL A 68 -3.28 3.54 7.15
C VAL A 68 -4.12 4.77 6.83
N SER A 69 -4.32 5.66 7.81
CA SER A 69 -5.04 6.91 7.59
C SER A 69 -4.19 7.94 6.86
N LEU A 70 -2.87 7.97 7.13
CA LEU A 70 -1.94 8.84 6.42
C LEU A 70 -1.76 8.45 4.95
N ALA A 71 -2.08 7.20 4.58
CA ALA A 71 -2.09 6.72 3.20
C ALA A 71 -3.39 7.06 2.45
N HIS A 72 -4.39 7.66 3.12
CA HIS A 72 -5.68 7.97 2.50
C HIS A 72 -5.53 8.75 1.19
N ASN A 73 -6.27 8.34 0.16
CA ASN A 73 -6.19 8.81 -1.22
C ASN A 73 -4.81 8.63 -1.88
N GLY A 74 -3.99 7.72 -1.36
CA GLY A 74 -2.64 7.44 -1.83
C GLY A 74 -2.31 5.95 -1.85
N ILE A 75 -1.10 5.62 -1.43
CA ILE A 75 -0.56 4.26 -1.44
C ILE A 75 -0.06 3.88 -0.03
N LEU A 76 -0.47 2.71 0.43
CA LEU A 76 0.16 2.02 1.56
C LEU A 76 0.99 0.86 1.00
N PHE A 77 2.31 0.94 1.13
CA PHE A 77 3.24 -0.09 0.70
C PHE A 77 3.87 -0.81 1.88
N LEU A 78 3.68 -2.12 1.98
CA LEU A 78 4.32 -2.98 2.97
C LEU A 78 5.36 -3.87 2.29
N ASP A 79 6.62 -3.57 2.50
CA ASP A 79 7.73 -4.42 2.05
C ASP A 79 7.97 -5.53 3.07
N GLU A 80 8.44 -6.70 2.62
CA GLU A 80 8.69 -7.86 3.48
C GLU A 80 7.45 -8.26 4.31
N LEU A 81 6.27 -8.33 3.67
CA LEU A 81 4.98 -8.54 4.34
C LEU A 81 4.98 -9.61 5.44
N PRO A 82 5.62 -10.81 5.29
CA PRO A 82 5.63 -11.82 6.34
C PRO A 82 6.50 -11.47 7.56
N GLU A 83 7.28 -10.37 7.52
CA GLU A 83 8.08 -9.92 8.65
C GLU A 83 7.31 -9.01 9.62
N PHE A 84 6.16 -8.49 9.20
CA PHE A 84 5.26 -7.78 10.09
C PHE A 84 4.69 -8.71 11.17
N SER A 85 4.44 -8.16 12.34
CA SER A 85 3.76 -8.92 13.40
C SER A 85 2.37 -9.36 12.93
N ARG A 86 1.93 -10.55 13.32
CA ARG A 86 0.60 -11.06 12.99
C ARG A 86 -0.50 -10.07 13.38
N GLN A 87 -0.36 -9.44 14.55
CA GLN A 87 -1.31 -8.44 15.00
C GLN A 87 -1.38 -7.23 14.07
N ALA A 88 -0.23 -6.75 13.56
CA ALA A 88 -0.19 -5.63 12.61
C ALA A 88 -0.84 -6.00 11.26
N LEU A 89 -0.72 -7.26 10.81
CA LEU A 89 -1.35 -7.70 9.58
C LEU A 89 -2.86 -7.87 9.72
N GLU A 90 -3.32 -8.48 10.82
CA GLU A 90 -4.76 -8.74 11.03
C GLU A 90 -5.59 -7.46 11.13
N VAL A 91 -5.02 -6.38 11.67
CA VAL A 91 -5.76 -5.12 11.80
C VAL A 91 -5.95 -4.38 10.47
N LEU A 92 -5.20 -4.72 9.43
CA LEU A 92 -5.39 -4.16 8.09
C LEU A 92 -6.69 -4.62 7.43
N ARG A 93 -7.27 -5.73 7.90
CA ARG A 93 -8.50 -6.28 7.32
C ARG A 93 -9.64 -5.27 7.36
N GLN A 94 -9.86 -4.62 8.51
CA GLN A 94 -10.93 -3.64 8.65
C GLN A 94 -10.75 -2.43 7.71
N PRO A 95 -9.62 -1.70 7.71
CA PRO A 95 -9.44 -0.58 6.80
C PRO A 95 -9.47 -0.95 5.32
N LEU A 96 -9.08 -2.17 4.95
CA LEU A 96 -9.17 -2.66 3.56
C LEU A 96 -10.61 -3.00 3.15
N GLU A 97 -11.44 -3.43 4.09
CA GLU A 97 -12.84 -3.81 3.83
C GLU A 97 -13.77 -2.60 3.95
N ASP A 98 -13.67 -1.85 5.06
CA ASP A 98 -14.62 -0.79 5.41
C ASP A 98 -14.23 0.58 4.83
N GLY A 99 -12.96 0.79 4.45
CA GLY A 99 -12.44 2.07 3.98
C GLY A 99 -12.29 3.13 5.08
N TYR A 100 -12.37 2.73 6.36
CA TYR A 100 -12.14 3.61 7.51
C TYR A 100 -11.57 2.83 8.70
N VAL A 101 -11.01 3.57 9.65
CA VAL A 101 -10.56 3.05 10.93
C VAL A 101 -11.10 3.89 12.07
N THR A 102 -11.57 3.23 13.14
CA THR A 102 -12.09 3.90 14.32
C THR A 102 -11.17 3.65 15.51
N ILE A 103 -10.69 4.74 16.11
CA ILE A 103 -9.82 4.72 17.28
C ILE A 103 -10.64 5.17 18.48
N SER A 104 -11.00 4.23 19.38
CA SER A 104 -11.74 4.52 20.60
C SER A 104 -10.81 4.58 21.80
N ARG A 105 -10.98 5.63 22.61
CA ARG A 105 -10.31 5.84 23.90
C ARG A 105 -11.34 6.31 24.93
N ALA A 106 -10.97 6.25 26.19
CA ALA A 106 -11.89 6.59 27.30
C ALA A 106 -12.55 7.98 27.18
N ARG A 107 -11.89 8.93 26.52
CA ARG A 107 -12.38 10.32 26.41
C ARG A 107 -12.89 10.69 25.03
N SER A 108 -12.60 9.91 24.00
CA SER A 108 -12.97 10.26 22.61
C SER A 108 -12.90 9.05 21.69
N THR A 109 -13.76 9.06 20.68
CA THR A 109 -13.72 8.14 19.55
C THR A 109 -13.57 8.97 18.29
N LEU A 110 -12.56 8.66 17.48
CA LEU A 110 -12.31 9.31 16.20
C LEU A 110 -12.28 8.28 15.09
N THR A 111 -12.95 8.59 13.99
CA THR A 111 -12.93 7.78 12.77
C THR A 111 -12.16 8.50 11.68
N PHE A 112 -11.24 7.81 11.05
CA PHE A 112 -10.43 8.31 9.94
C PHE A 112 -10.71 7.49 8.69
N PRO A 113 -10.86 8.11 7.53
CA PRO A 113 -10.97 7.39 6.26
C PRO A 113 -9.63 6.75 5.90
N THR A 114 -9.68 5.59 5.20
CA THR A 114 -8.51 4.78 4.84
C THR A 114 -8.63 4.22 3.41
N GLN A 115 -9.13 5.01 2.48
CA GLN A 115 -9.19 4.64 1.08
C GLN A 115 -7.79 4.81 0.45
N PHE A 116 -7.11 3.73 0.19
CA PHE A 116 -5.75 3.72 -0.37
C PHE A 116 -5.54 2.51 -1.28
N LEU A 117 -4.61 2.63 -2.21
CA LEU A 117 -4.09 1.47 -2.93
C LEU A 117 -3.15 0.70 -2.01
N PHE A 118 -3.52 -0.53 -1.65
CA PHE A 118 -2.67 -1.42 -0.87
C PHE A 118 -1.71 -2.16 -1.79
N ILE A 119 -0.42 -2.06 -1.49
CA ILE A 119 0.63 -2.79 -2.19
C ILE A 119 1.47 -3.50 -1.15
N ALA A 120 1.71 -4.79 -1.35
CA ALA A 120 2.59 -5.58 -0.52
C ALA A 120 3.64 -6.29 -1.37
N ALA A 121 4.83 -6.47 -0.81
CA ALA A 121 5.87 -7.26 -1.42
C ALA A 121 6.37 -8.32 -0.44
N MET A 122 6.72 -9.49 -0.94
CA MET A 122 7.32 -10.56 -0.16
C MET A 122 8.24 -11.42 -1.01
N ASN A 123 9.21 -12.03 -0.37
CA ASN A 123 10.02 -13.06 -1.00
C ASN A 123 9.23 -14.38 -1.11
N PRO A 124 9.58 -15.28 -2.05
CA PRO A 124 8.90 -16.56 -2.20
C PRO A 124 9.15 -17.51 -1.01
N CYS A 125 10.24 -17.30 -0.25
CA CYS A 125 10.64 -18.06 0.92
C CYS A 125 11.62 -17.24 1.78
N PRO A 126 11.97 -17.67 3.02
CA PRO A 126 12.90 -16.93 3.88
C PRO A 126 14.25 -16.62 3.25
N CYS A 127 14.87 -17.56 2.53
CA CYS A 127 16.13 -17.32 1.86
C CYS A 127 16.01 -16.56 0.52
N GLY A 128 14.78 -16.38 -0.01
CA GLY A 128 14.51 -15.67 -1.25
C GLY A 128 14.77 -16.45 -2.55
N PHE A 129 15.20 -17.70 -2.48
CA PHE A 129 15.66 -18.44 -3.68
C PHE A 129 14.73 -19.55 -4.14
N GLN A 130 13.53 -19.69 -3.60
CA GLN A 130 12.57 -20.66 -4.12
C GLN A 130 12.15 -20.26 -5.55
N GLY A 131 12.29 -21.20 -6.49
CA GLY A 131 12.03 -20.95 -7.91
C GLY A 131 13.11 -20.16 -8.66
N HIS A 132 14.22 -19.82 -8.00
CA HIS A 132 15.30 -19.10 -8.67
C HIS A 132 16.06 -19.97 -9.67
N PRO A 133 16.28 -19.54 -10.94
CA PRO A 133 16.84 -20.37 -12.02
C PRO A 133 18.29 -20.82 -11.76
N HIS A 134 19.09 -20.07 -10.99
CA HIS A 134 20.52 -20.29 -10.81
C HIS A 134 20.95 -20.49 -9.35
N LYS A 135 20.07 -20.27 -8.38
CA LYS A 135 20.40 -20.42 -6.95
C LYS A 135 19.45 -21.42 -6.31
N ARG A 136 20.03 -22.36 -5.56
CA ARG A 136 19.23 -23.37 -4.84
C ARG A 136 18.62 -22.75 -3.59
N CYS A 137 17.32 -23.00 -3.39
CA CYS A 137 16.66 -22.71 -2.12
C CYS A 137 17.25 -23.58 -1.01
N THR A 138 17.58 -22.98 0.12
CA THR A 138 18.12 -23.65 1.31
C THR A 138 17.05 -23.95 2.36
N ASP A 139 15.85 -23.40 2.19
CA ASP A 139 14.76 -23.59 3.13
C ASP A 139 14.09 -24.95 2.95
N THR A 140 13.69 -25.56 4.05
CA THR A 140 12.83 -26.75 4.04
C THR A 140 11.38 -26.35 3.70
N GLU A 141 10.58 -27.30 3.19
CA GLU A 141 9.18 -27.07 2.89
C GLU A 141 8.41 -26.55 4.11
N MET A 142 8.69 -27.07 5.31
CA MET A 142 8.07 -26.60 6.56
C MET A 142 8.44 -25.17 6.89
N GLN A 143 9.66 -24.72 6.61
CA GLN A 143 10.07 -23.31 6.79
C GLN A 143 9.34 -22.39 5.82
N ILE A 144 9.18 -22.81 4.57
CA ILE A 144 8.46 -22.05 3.53
C ILE A 144 6.98 -21.92 3.93
N GLN A 145 6.33 -23.01 4.30
CA GLN A 145 4.93 -23.02 4.74
C GLN A 145 4.72 -22.13 5.97
N ARG A 146 5.62 -22.21 6.96
CA ARG A 146 5.57 -21.36 8.15
C ARG A 146 5.74 -19.87 7.81
N TYR A 147 6.62 -19.55 6.86
CA TYR A 147 6.86 -18.18 6.41
C TYR A 147 5.62 -17.61 5.72
N ARG A 148 5.06 -18.34 4.76
CA ARG A 148 3.85 -17.93 4.04
C ARG A 148 2.62 -17.90 4.94
N GLY A 149 2.50 -18.84 5.86
CA GLY A 149 1.40 -18.93 6.82
C GLY A 149 1.35 -17.81 7.87
N LYS A 150 2.34 -16.90 7.89
CA LYS A 150 2.24 -15.67 8.69
C LYS A 150 1.14 -14.72 8.15
N ILE A 151 0.86 -14.78 6.86
CA ILE A 151 -0.22 -14.02 6.21
C ILE A 151 -1.48 -14.87 6.26
N SER A 152 -2.54 -14.35 6.86
CA SER A 152 -3.81 -15.10 6.97
C SER A 152 -4.56 -15.14 5.64
N GLY A 153 -5.32 -16.22 5.40
CA GLY A 153 -6.22 -16.33 4.25
C GLY A 153 -7.14 -15.12 4.11
N PRO A 154 -7.87 -14.72 5.16
CA PRO A 154 -8.75 -13.55 5.11
C PRO A 154 -8.06 -12.23 4.72
N LEU A 155 -6.77 -12.04 5.01
CA LEU A 155 -6.04 -10.87 4.51
C LEU A 155 -5.69 -11.02 3.03
N LEU A 156 -5.28 -12.24 2.60
CA LEU A 156 -5.01 -12.52 1.18
C LEU A 156 -6.26 -12.34 0.30
N ASP A 157 -7.43 -12.71 0.81
CA ASP A 157 -8.71 -12.55 0.10
C ASP A 157 -9.09 -11.07 -0.17
N ARG A 158 -8.44 -10.11 0.51
CA ARG A 158 -8.61 -8.66 0.27
C ARG A 158 -7.60 -8.10 -0.71
N ILE A 159 -6.68 -8.92 -1.20
CA ILE A 159 -5.69 -8.52 -2.20
C ILE A 159 -6.13 -9.06 -3.55
N ASP A 160 -6.64 -8.18 -4.42
CA ASP A 160 -7.27 -8.55 -5.69
C ASP A 160 -6.30 -9.13 -6.72
N MET A 161 -5.02 -8.74 -6.68
CA MET A 161 -4.01 -9.17 -7.65
C MET A 161 -2.77 -9.72 -6.98
N HIS A 162 -2.38 -10.93 -7.37
CA HIS A 162 -1.16 -11.58 -6.96
C HIS A 162 -0.23 -11.73 -8.17
N LEU A 163 0.95 -11.12 -8.09
CA LEU A 163 1.92 -11.10 -9.18
C LEU A 163 3.22 -11.77 -8.76
N GLU A 164 3.73 -12.65 -9.59
CA GLU A 164 5.08 -13.19 -9.44
C GLU A 164 6.04 -12.37 -10.30
N VAL A 165 7.09 -11.83 -9.66
CA VAL A 165 8.16 -11.09 -10.34
C VAL A 165 9.37 -12.00 -10.46
N PRO A 166 9.70 -12.49 -11.66
CA PRO A 166 10.83 -13.39 -11.85
C PRO A 166 12.17 -12.67 -11.61
N ALA A 167 13.20 -13.44 -11.27
CA ALA A 167 14.55 -12.91 -11.16
C ALA A 167 15.04 -12.43 -12.54
N LEU A 168 15.46 -11.17 -12.64
CA LEU A 168 16.03 -10.59 -13.84
C LEU A 168 17.46 -11.11 -14.06
N GLN A 169 17.80 -11.37 -15.32
CA GLN A 169 19.16 -11.72 -15.72
C GLN A 169 19.94 -10.44 -16.06
N TYR A 170 21.26 -10.46 -15.85
CA TYR A 170 22.12 -9.30 -16.14
C TYR A 170 21.95 -8.78 -17.58
N ARG A 171 21.76 -9.68 -18.55
CA ARG A 171 21.49 -9.34 -19.94
C ARG A 171 20.19 -8.55 -20.16
N ASP A 172 19.22 -8.63 -19.23
CA ASP A 172 17.96 -7.91 -19.34
C ASP A 172 18.14 -6.43 -19.00
N PHE A 173 19.19 -6.08 -18.22
CA PHE A 173 19.59 -4.70 -17.94
C PHE A 173 20.41 -4.05 -19.05
N SER A 174 21.03 -4.86 -19.91
CA SER A 174 21.95 -4.37 -20.97
C SER A 174 21.25 -4.14 -22.30
N LYS A 175 19.98 -4.53 -22.43
CA LYS A 175 19.21 -4.22 -23.63
C LYS A 175 18.82 -2.75 -23.58
N GLU A 176 19.35 -1.96 -24.51
CA GLU A 176 18.74 -0.68 -24.86
C GLU A 176 17.37 -0.96 -25.48
N ASP A 177 16.37 -1.12 -24.61
CA ASP A 177 14.99 -1.32 -25.04
C ASP A 177 14.45 0.03 -25.49
N ASN A 178 14.54 0.29 -26.80
CA ASN A 178 13.96 1.48 -27.44
C ASN A 178 12.42 1.49 -27.35
N ASP A 179 11.82 0.51 -26.71
CA ASP A 179 10.36 0.30 -26.59
C ASP A 179 9.85 0.47 -25.17
N ILE A 180 10.61 1.16 -24.30
CA ILE A 180 10.16 1.46 -22.93
C ILE A 180 9.05 2.50 -22.97
N GLU A 181 7.83 2.08 -22.60
CA GLU A 181 6.70 2.99 -22.51
C GLU A 181 6.90 4.01 -21.39
N PRO A 182 6.88 5.34 -21.66
CA PRO A 182 7.06 6.35 -20.62
C PRO A 182 5.87 6.39 -19.66
N SER A 183 6.15 6.68 -18.36
CA SER A 183 5.14 6.73 -17.30
C SER A 183 3.95 7.64 -17.63
N ALA A 184 4.16 8.74 -18.33
CA ALA A 184 3.08 9.64 -18.76
C ALA A 184 2.06 8.94 -19.68
N LYS A 185 2.52 8.05 -20.57
CA LYS A 185 1.63 7.29 -21.47
C LYS A 185 0.84 6.24 -20.68
N VAL A 186 1.50 5.57 -19.73
CA VAL A 186 0.82 4.64 -18.82
C VAL A 186 -0.24 5.37 -17.97
N GLN A 187 0.08 6.54 -17.41
CA GLN A 187 -0.85 7.38 -16.66
C GLN A 187 -2.09 7.76 -17.50
N GLN A 188 -1.90 8.12 -18.76
CA GLN A 188 -3.03 8.43 -19.66
C GLN A 188 -3.98 7.23 -19.82
N ARG A 189 -3.45 6.00 -19.94
CA ARG A 189 -4.29 4.80 -20.00
C ARG A 189 -5.04 4.56 -18.68
N VAL A 190 -4.37 4.76 -17.54
CA VAL A 190 -4.98 4.65 -16.21
C VAL A 190 -6.12 5.66 -16.06
N MET A 191 -5.89 6.91 -16.46
CA MET A 191 -6.94 7.95 -16.45
C MET A 191 -8.12 7.61 -17.37
N GLY A 192 -7.85 7.02 -18.54
CA GLY A 192 -8.88 6.52 -19.45
C GLY A 192 -9.75 5.44 -18.82
N ALA A 193 -9.13 4.45 -18.18
CA ALA A 193 -9.81 3.37 -17.48
C ALA A 193 -10.67 3.91 -16.32
N ARG A 194 -10.13 4.83 -15.49
CA ARG A 194 -10.87 5.48 -14.40
C ARG A 194 -12.09 6.25 -14.89
N ARG A 195 -11.98 6.95 -16.02
CA ARG A 195 -13.13 7.65 -16.63
C ARG A 195 -14.26 6.68 -16.96
N ILE A 196 -13.94 5.50 -17.52
CA ILE A 196 -14.92 4.46 -17.82
C ILE A 196 -15.55 3.91 -16.55
N GLN A 197 -14.76 3.69 -15.49
CA GLN A 197 -15.29 3.28 -14.19
C GLN A 197 -16.27 4.30 -13.61
N TYR A 198 -15.91 5.58 -13.60
CA TYR A 198 -16.81 6.65 -13.13
C TYR A 198 -18.12 6.72 -13.93
N GLN A 199 -18.06 6.48 -15.24
CA GLN A 199 -19.27 6.46 -16.08
C GLN A 199 -20.18 5.26 -15.76
N ARG A 200 -19.61 4.11 -15.39
CA ARG A 200 -20.39 2.89 -15.07
C ARG A 200 -21.04 2.93 -13.70
N TYR A 201 -20.34 3.44 -12.71
CA TYR A 201 -20.72 3.28 -11.30
C TYR A 201 -21.17 4.56 -10.61
N ASN A 202 -21.42 5.67 -11.38
CA ASN A 202 -21.71 6.98 -10.80
C ASN A 202 -20.80 7.28 -9.61
N ALA A 203 -19.84 8.08 -9.76
CA ALA A 203 -18.80 8.64 -8.88
C ALA A 203 -18.66 8.16 -7.40
N GLU A 204 -19.68 7.57 -6.78
CA GLU A 204 -19.72 7.23 -5.36
C GLU A 204 -19.34 5.77 -5.02
N GLU A 205 -19.33 4.84 -6.00
CA GLU A 205 -19.13 3.42 -5.75
C GLU A 205 -17.82 2.85 -6.34
N THR A 206 -16.89 3.66 -6.78
CA THR A 206 -15.71 3.22 -7.55
C THR A 206 -14.50 2.79 -6.71
N ASN A 207 -14.68 2.38 -5.48
CA ASN A 207 -13.60 1.87 -4.64
C ASN A 207 -13.67 0.34 -4.41
N ALA A 208 -14.24 -0.38 -5.35
CA ALA A 208 -14.08 -1.83 -5.48
C ALA A 208 -13.04 -2.15 -6.53
#